data_f5b00fdf1672fe7d0f67d4ef10896ab9
#
_entry.id   f5b00fdf1672fe7d0f67d4ef10896ab9
#
_cell.length_a   1.000
_cell.length_b   1.000
_cell.length_c   1.000
_cell.angle_alpha   90.00
_cell.angle_beta   90.00
_cell.angle_gamma   90.00
#
_symmetry.space_group_name_H-M   'P 1'
#
loop_
_entity.id
_entity.type
_entity.pdbx_description
1 polymer ?
#
loop_
_entity_poly.entity_id
_entity_poly.type
_entity_poly.pdbx_seq_one_letter_code
_entity_poly.pdbx_strand_id
1 'polypeptide(L)'
;GLVEENLYDGVFAMYPNSRCLTYKINITEEQFQFLQNEINKFFENKDDYKYSVLGTVTAYFNKPHKREYYYFCSQFVAELLINSGIYKTDKRPEVIKPMDLLEIENKTFVYEGLINEENALENSFNLFSYQRLYKVISRLMP
;
A
#
# COMPACT_ATOMS: atom_id res chain seq x y z
N GLY A 1 4.69 11.76 -9.86
CA GLY A 1 5.24 11.85 -8.52
C GLY A 1 4.43 11.09 -7.50
N LEU A 2 4.89 11.04 -6.27
CA LEU A 2 4.12 10.48 -5.17
C LEU A 2 3.01 11.46 -4.78
N VAL A 3 1.76 10.99 -4.70
CA VAL A 3 0.59 11.82 -4.40
C VAL A 3 -0.08 11.29 -3.13
N GLU A 4 -0.54 12.21 -2.28
CA GLU A 4 -1.39 11.86 -1.14
C GLU A 4 -2.84 11.80 -1.64
N GLU A 5 -3.44 10.61 -1.58
CA GLU A 5 -4.83 10.37 -1.92
C GLU A 5 -5.62 10.00 -0.67
N ASN A 6 -6.91 10.30 -0.69
CA ASN A 6 -7.82 9.86 0.33
C ASN A 6 -9.04 9.15 -0.30
N LEU A 7 -9.73 8.30 0.46
CA LEU A 7 -10.84 7.52 -0.09
C LEU A 7 -12.03 8.36 -0.55
N TYR A 8 -12.13 9.60 -0.09
CA TYR A 8 -13.28 10.49 -0.34
C TYR A 8 -13.00 11.54 -1.41
N ASP A 9 -11.73 11.66 -1.81
CA ASP A 9 -11.26 12.67 -2.77
C ASP A 9 -10.43 12.01 -3.88
N GLY A 10 -10.04 12.79 -4.89
CA GLY A 10 -9.11 12.37 -5.90
C GLY A 10 -9.62 11.23 -6.78
N VAL A 11 -8.76 10.25 -7.04
CA VAL A 11 -9.04 9.14 -7.97
C VAL A 11 -10.19 8.26 -7.47
N PHE A 12 -10.27 7.99 -6.17
CA PHE A 12 -11.32 7.13 -5.60
C PHE A 12 -12.71 7.77 -5.70
N ALA A 13 -12.82 9.08 -5.53
CA ALA A 13 -14.08 9.81 -5.73
C ALA A 13 -14.57 9.75 -7.18
N MET A 14 -13.65 9.65 -8.15
CA MET A 14 -14.00 9.51 -9.57
C MET A 14 -14.55 8.12 -9.92
N TYR A 15 -14.27 7.11 -9.09
CA TYR A 15 -14.67 5.72 -9.31
C TYR A 15 -15.41 5.13 -8.11
N PRO A 16 -16.57 5.69 -7.72
CA PRO A 16 -17.27 5.32 -6.48
C PRO A 16 -17.79 3.87 -6.46
N ASN A 17 -17.94 3.25 -7.63
CA ASN A 17 -18.39 1.87 -7.78
C ASN A 17 -17.23 0.86 -7.82
N SER A 18 -15.99 1.30 -7.53
CA SER A 18 -14.86 0.38 -7.44
C SER A 18 -15.03 -0.56 -6.25
N ARG A 19 -14.74 -1.84 -6.47
CA ARG A 19 -14.73 -2.84 -5.39
C ARG A 19 -13.37 -2.84 -4.71
N CYS A 20 -13.38 -2.99 -3.41
CA CYS A 20 -12.18 -3.16 -2.60
C CYS A 20 -12.26 -4.42 -1.76
N LEU A 21 -11.07 -4.85 -1.33
CA LEU A 21 -10.87 -5.97 -0.43
C LEU A 21 -9.91 -5.51 0.67
N THR A 22 -10.40 -5.46 1.90
CA THR A 22 -9.66 -4.88 3.04
C THR A 22 -9.23 -5.96 4.02
N TYR A 23 -7.97 -5.94 4.39
CA TYR A 23 -7.39 -6.78 5.42
C TYR A 23 -6.70 -5.93 6.48
N LYS A 24 -6.76 -6.42 7.72
CA LYS A 24 -5.97 -5.91 8.84
C LYS A 24 -4.78 -6.83 9.07
N ILE A 25 -3.60 -6.24 9.24
CA ILE A 25 -2.37 -6.94 9.65
C ILE A 25 -1.97 -6.43 11.02
N ASN A 26 -1.78 -7.34 11.99
CA ASN A 26 -1.25 -6.97 13.28
C ASN A 26 0.27 -6.84 13.18
N ILE A 27 0.80 -5.71 13.57
CA ILE A 27 2.23 -5.39 13.51
C ILE A 27 2.73 -4.94 14.88
N THR A 28 4.04 -5.07 15.10
CA THR A 28 4.68 -4.58 16.33
C THR A 28 4.88 -3.07 16.27
N GLU A 29 5.13 -2.45 17.43
CA GLU A 29 5.44 -1.01 17.48
C GLU A 29 6.70 -0.67 16.69
N GLU A 30 7.72 -1.53 16.71
CA GLU A 30 8.96 -1.34 15.94
C GLU A 30 8.68 -1.36 14.43
N GLN A 31 7.85 -2.30 13.96
CA GLN A 31 7.44 -2.38 12.56
C GLN A 31 6.64 -1.13 12.15
N PHE A 32 5.74 -0.67 13.02
CA PHE A 32 4.99 0.56 12.79
C PHE A 32 5.89 1.79 12.67
N GLN A 33 6.82 1.97 13.60
CA GLN A 33 7.78 3.08 13.59
C GLN A 33 8.68 3.04 12.35
N PHE A 34 9.13 1.84 11.96
CA PHE A 34 9.90 1.66 10.74
C PHE A 34 9.11 2.14 9.52
N LEU A 35 7.87 1.65 9.34
CA LEU A 35 7.01 2.04 8.22
C LEU A 35 6.75 3.55 8.19
N GLN A 36 6.45 4.14 9.36
CA GLN A 36 6.22 5.58 9.46
C GLN A 36 7.45 6.40 9.05
N ASN A 37 8.63 6.00 9.49
CA ASN A 37 9.87 6.68 9.16
C ASN A 37 10.20 6.56 7.66
N GLU A 38 10.06 5.38 7.07
CA GLU A 38 10.30 5.18 5.64
C GLU A 38 9.32 5.99 4.79
N ILE A 39 8.03 5.97 5.13
CA ILE A 39 7.02 6.75 4.41
C ILE A 39 7.30 8.25 4.50
N ASN A 40 7.70 8.75 5.67
CA ASN A 40 8.07 10.17 5.83
C ASN A 40 9.24 10.55 4.91
N LYS A 41 10.28 9.71 4.81
CA LYS A 41 11.40 9.94 3.88
C LYS A 41 10.94 10.02 2.42
N PHE A 42 9.99 9.14 2.02
CA PHE A 42 9.41 9.20 0.68
C PHE A 42 8.65 10.51 0.45
N PHE A 43 7.92 11.01 1.44
CA PHE A 43 7.20 12.29 1.33
C PHE A 43 8.12 13.50 1.30
N GLU A 44 9.20 13.49 2.08
CA GLU A 44 10.21 14.56 2.06
C GLU A 44 10.86 14.70 0.68
N ASN A 45 11.01 13.60 -0.05
CA ASN A 45 11.64 13.56 -1.38
C ASN A 45 10.63 13.23 -2.51
N LYS A 46 9.34 13.53 -2.30
CA LYS A 46 8.26 13.10 -3.21
C LYS A 46 8.44 13.51 -4.66
N ASP A 47 9.10 14.64 -4.92
CA ASP A 47 9.29 15.18 -6.26
C ASP A 47 10.33 14.41 -7.08
N ASP A 48 11.21 13.65 -6.41
CA ASP A 48 12.22 12.80 -7.05
C ASP A 48 11.62 11.48 -7.55
N TYR A 49 10.52 11.03 -6.92
CA TYR A 49 9.90 9.75 -7.25
C TYR A 49 9.00 9.84 -8.47
N LYS A 50 9.07 8.81 -9.32
CA LYS A 50 8.31 8.69 -10.57
C LYS A 50 7.65 7.33 -10.69
N TYR A 51 6.54 7.29 -11.40
CA TYR A 51 5.86 6.03 -11.67
C TYR A 51 6.62 5.22 -12.73
N SER A 52 6.83 3.92 -12.45
CA SER A 52 7.55 2.99 -13.34
C SER A 52 6.59 2.21 -14.23
N VAL A 53 6.20 2.77 -15.35
CA VAL A 53 5.40 2.03 -16.37
C VAL A 53 6.16 0.80 -16.86
N LEU A 54 7.46 0.95 -17.14
CA LEU A 54 8.29 -0.18 -17.59
C LEU A 54 8.40 -1.26 -16.50
N GLY A 55 8.56 -0.86 -15.23
CA GLY A 55 8.58 -1.79 -14.10
C GLY A 55 7.29 -2.59 -13.99
N THR A 56 6.14 -1.97 -14.21
CA THR A 56 4.84 -2.65 -14.22
C THR A 56 4.78 -3.72 -15.31
N VAL A 57 5.22 -3.40 -16.53
CA VAL A 57 5.22 -4.34 -17.66
C VAL A 57 6.19 -5.50 -17.40
N THR A 58 7.39 -5.22 -16.92
CA THR A 58 8.41 -6.27 -16.66
C THR A 58 8.01 -7.16 -15.48
N ALA A 59 7.35 -6.62 -14.47
CA ALA A 59 6.81 -7.39 -13.36
C ALA A 59 5.75 -8.41 -13.82
N TYR A 60 4.93 -8.04 -14.80
CA TYR A 60 3.95 -8.97 -15.39
C TYR A 60 4.62 -10.22 -15.97
N PHE A 61 5.81 -10.07 -16.57
CA PHE A 61 6.61 -11.17 -17.11
C PHE A 61 7.58 -11.79 -16.08
N ASN A 62 7.45 -11.48 -14.80
CA ASN A 62 8.35 -11.90 -13.71
C ASN A 62 9.83 -11.54 -13.96
N LYS A 63 10.07 -10.43 -14.66
CA LYS A 63 11.41 -9.91 -14.92
C LYS A 63 11.67 -8.71 -14.00
N PRO A 64 12.58 -8.82 -13.01
CA PRO A 64 12.86 -7.71 -12.11
C PRO A 64 13.51 -6.55 -12.90
N HIS A 65 12.97 -5.36 -12.73
CA HIS A 65 13.52 -4.14 -13.31
C HIS A 65 13.54 -3.06 -12.25
N LYS A 66 14.69 -2.90 -11.58
CA LYS A 66 14.89 -1.84 -10.58
C LYS A 66 15.52 -0.63 -11.23
N ARG A 67 14.90 0.52 -11.00
CA ARG A 67 15.43 1.82 -11.36
C ARG A 67 15.27 2.76 -10.17
N GLU A 68 16.30 3.45 -9.82
CA GLU A 68 16.33 4.38 -8.70
C GLU A 68 15.24 5.45 -8.87
N TYR A 69 14.50 5.74 -7.81
CA TYR A 69 13.36 6.68 -7.78
C TYR A 69 12.16 6.33 -8.68
N TYR A 70 12.12 5.12 -9.24
CA TYR A 70 10.99 4.66 -10.05
C TYR A 70 10.31 3.47 -9.41
N TYR A 71 9.03 3.64 -9.07
CA TYR A 71 8.21 2.62 -8.44
C TYR A 71 6.89 2.44 -9.17
N PHE A 72 6.35 1.24 -9.11
CA PHE A 72 4.93 1.01 -9.32
C PHE A 72 4.28 0.61 -7.99
N CYS A 73 2.95 0.72 -7.88
CA CYS A 73 2.23 0.67 -6.60
C CYS A 73 2.55 -0.57 -5.75
N SER A 74 2.44 -1.79 -6.30
CA SER A 74 2.69 -3.01 -5.53
C SER A 74 4.18 -3.23 -5.20
N GLN A 75 5.11 -2.76 -6.04
CA GLN A 75 6.54 -2.75 -5.72
C GLN A 75 6.82 -1.89 -4.50
N PHE A 76 6.29 -0.67 -4.46
CA PHE A 76 6.48 0.25 -3.35
C PHE A 76 5.96 -0.32 -2.04
N VAL A 77 4.71 -0.81 -2.05
CA VAL A 77 4.10 -1.45 -0.87
C VAL A 77 4.89 -2.67 -0.43
N ALA A 78 5.27 -3.55 -1.38
CA ALA A 78 6.04 -4.75 -1.07
C ALA A 78 7.40 -4.43 -0.46
N GLU A 79 8.13 -3.46 -0.99
CA GLU A 79 9.45 -3.06 -0.46
C GLU A 79 9.34 -2.59 1.00
N LEU A 80 8.34 -1.78 1.33
CA LEU A 80 8.08 -1.34 2.70
C LEU A 80 7.76 -2.52 3.64
N LEU A 81 6.86 -3.42 3.21
CA LEU A 81 6.41 -4.55 4.04
C LEU A 81 7.50 -5.62 4.20
N ILE A 82 8.32 -5.86 3.19
CA ILE A 82 9.46 -6.78 3.27
C ILE A 82 10.53 -6.21 4.19
N ASN A 83 10.91 -4.95 4.01
CA ASN A 83 11.95 -4.31 4.81
C ASN A 83 11.56 -4.16 6.29
N SER A 84 10.27 -4.04 6.59
CA SER A 84 9.76 -4.04 7.98
C SER A 84 9.61 -5.45 8.58
N GLY A 85 9.85 -6.51 7.79
CA GLY A 85 9.68 -7.89 8.24
C GLY A 85 8.21 -8.34 8.38
N ILE A 86 7.26 -7.57 7.86
CA ILE A 86 5.82 -7.90 7.86
C ILE A 86 5.52 -8.92 6.76
N TYR A 87 6.07 -8.72 5.57
CA TYR A 87 5.89 -9.64 4.44
C TYR A 87 7.14 -10.47 4.24
N LYS A 88 7.02 -11.79 4.43
CA LYS A 88 8.08 -12.77 4.22
C LYS A 88 7.86 -13.44 2.87
N THR A 89 8.76 -13.26 1.94
CA THR A 89 8.70 -13.83 0.60
C THR A 89 10.11 -13.90 0.00
N ASP A 90 10.34 -14.87 -0.88
CA ASP A 90 11.57 -14.97 -1.67
C ASP A 90 11.50 -14.13 -2.96
N LYS A 91 10.31 -13.57 -3.26
CA LYS A 91 10.13 -12.70 -4.43
C LYS A 91 10.78 -11.34 -4.18
N ARG A 92 11.43 -10.81 -5.20
CA ARG A 92 11.94 -9.44 -5.17
C ARG A 92 10.79 -8.44 -5.31
N PRO A 93 10.85 -7.27 -4.64
CA PRO A 93 9.78 -6.26 -4.74
C PRO A 93 9.41 -5.90 -6.18
N GLU A 94 10.39 -5.88 -7.09
CA GLU A 94 10.21 -5.49 -8.49
C GLU A 94 9.36 -6.48 -9.33
N VAL A 95 9.03 -7.66 -8.80
CA VAL A 95 8.16 -8.64 -9.47
C VAL A 95 6.88 -8.93 -8.71
N ILE A 96 6.64 -8.25 -7.57
CA ILE A 96 5.43 -8.43 -6.78
C ILE A 96 4.26 -7.70 -7.43
N LYS A 97 3.23 -8.46 -7.75
CA LYS A 97 1.96 -7.97 -8.30
C LYS A 97 0.99 -7.65 -7.16
N PRO A 98 -0.05 -6.85 -7.39
CA PRO A 98 -1.06 -6.58 -6.36
C PRO A 98 -1.66 -7.85 -5.74
N MET A 99 -1.89 -8.89 -6.55
CA MET A 99 -2.43 -10.17 -6.07
C MET A 99 -1.47 -10.93 -5.17
N ASP A 100 -0.16 -10.77 -5.33
CA ASP A 100 0.84 -11.43 -4.46
C ASP A 100 0.77 -10.89 -3.02
N LEU A 101 0.31 -9.65 -2.82
CA LEU A 101 0.10 -9.07 -1.49
C LEU A 101 -0.99 -9.79 -0.70
N LEU A 102 -1.85 -10.56 -1.38
CA LEU A 102 -2.82 -11.43 -0.71
C LEU A 102 -2.16 -12.66 -0.07
N GLU A 103 -0.89 -12.96 -0.38
CA GLU A 103 -0.12 -14.04 0.24
C GLU A 103 0.44 -13.65 1.62
N ILE A 104 0.35 -12.37 2.04
CA ILE A 104 0.81 -11.91 3.35
C ILE A 104 0.11 -12.71 4.45
N GLU A 105 0.92 -13.30 5.32
CA GLU A 105 0.43 -14.08 6.46
C GLU A 105 -0.12 -13.18 7.58
N ASN A 106 -0.82 -13.78 8.54
CA ASN A 106 -1.33 -13.11 9.74
C ASN A 106 -2.24 -11.90 9.47
N LYS A 107 -2.91 -11.90 8.30
CA LYS A 107 -3.94 -10.93 8.00
C LYS A 107 -5.32 -11.42 8.40
N THR A 108 -6.15 -10.50 8.86
CA THR A 108 -7.56 -10.73 9.18
C THR A 108 -8.41 -10.02 8.14
N PHE A 109 -9.36 -10.75 7.54
CA PHE A 109 -10.35 -10.17 6.65
C PHE A 109 -11.20 -9.13 7.40
N VAL A 110 -11.41 -8.00 6.79
CA VAL A 110 -12.21 -6.89 7.35
C VAL A 110 -13.45 -6.63 6.50
N TYR A 111 -13.25 -6.43 5.18
CA TYR A 111 -14.35 -6.01 4.31
C TYR A 111 -14.09 -6.40 2.86
N GLU A 112 -15.19 -6.69 2.14
CA GLU A 112 -15.23 -6.79 0.68
C GLU A 112 -16.51 -6.13 0.19
N GLY A 113 -16.40 -5.15 -0.70
CA GLY A 113 -17.56 -4.43 -1.23
C GLY A 113 -17.18 -3.20 -2.03
N LEU A 114 -18.09 -2.25 -2.11
CA LEU A 114 -17.83 -0.96 -2.76
C LEU A 114 -17.00 -0.07 -1.85
N ILE A 115 -16.05 0.65 -2.43
CA ILE A 115 -15.12 1.49 -1.67
C ILE A 115 -15.81 2.60 -0.88
N ASN A 116 -16.93 3.10 -1.38
CA ASN A 116 -17.71 4.15 -0.72
C ASN A 116 -18.58 3.64 0.46
N GLU A 117 -18.78 2.33 0.58
CA GLU A 117 -19.53 1.70 1.67
C GLU A 117 -18.61 1.28 2.83
N GLU A 118 -17.30 1.25 2.64
CA GLU A 118 -16.33 0.92 3.67
C GLU A 118 -16.43 1.87 4.89
N ASN A 119 -16.95 3.08 4.68
CA ASN A 119 -17.23 4.05 5.73
C ASN A 119 -18.13 3.54 6.86
N ALA A 120 -19.01 2.59 6.57
CA ALA A 120 -19.85 1.98 7.60
C ALA A 120 -19.03 1.16 8.62
N LEU A 121 -17.82 0.73 8.24
CA LEU A 121 -16.91 -0.01 9.10
C LEU A 121 -16.07 0.88 10.01
N GLU A 122 -15.79 2.13 9.64
CA GLU A 122 -15.08 3.08 10.49
C GLU A 122 -15.78 3.31 11.82
N ASN A 123 -17.11 3.21 11.84
CA ASN A 123 -17.92 3.36 13.04
C ASN A 123 -17.96 2.12 13.94
N SER A 124 -17.52 0.96 13.48
CA SER A 124 -17.59 -0.31 14.21
C SER A 124 -16.26 -0.76 14.84
N PHE A 125 -15.16 -0.17 14.47
CA PHE A 125 -13.84 -0.45 15.03
C PHE A 125 -13.33 0.73 15.85
N ASN A 126 -13.02 0.49 17.12
CA ASN A 126 -12.44 1.48 18.04
C ASN A 126 -11.05 1.95 17.52
N LEU A 127 -11.02 3.07 16.90
CA LEU A 127 -10.20 3.56 15.80
C LEU A 127 -8.82 4.12 16.16
N PHE A 128 -8.37 4.10 17.41
CA PHE A 128 -7.15 4.84 17.76
C PHE A 128 -5.87 4.32 17.12
N SER A 129 -5.73 3.02 16.88
CA SER A 129 -4.59 2.45 16.16
C SER A 129 -4.78 2.45 14.63
N TYR A 130 -6.02 2.37 14.19
CA TYR A 130 -6.38 2.27 12.78
C TYR A 130 -6.24 3.60 12.03
N GLN A 131 -6.62 4.71 12.65
CA GLN A 131 -6.49 6.05 12.04
C GLN A 131 -5.02 6.41 11.74
N ARG A 132 -4.07 5.94 12.54
CA ARG A 132 -2.64 6.17 12.25
C ARG A 132 -2.16 5.40 11.03
N LEU A 133 -2.53 4.12 10.92
CA LEU A 133 -2.11 3.27 9.78
C LEU A 133 -2.86 3.63 8.50
N TYR A 134 -4.15 3.97 8.62
CA TYR A 134 -4.98 4.40 7.51
C TYR A 134 -4.50 5.72 6.89
N LYS A 135 -4.12 6.70 7.71
CA LYS A 135 -3.46 7.92 7.22
C LYS A 135 -2.17 7.65 6.46
N VAL A 136 -1.45 6.60 6.85
CA VAL A 136 -0.20 6.22 6.21
C VAL A 136 -0.47 5.51 4.88
N ILE A 137 -1.44 4.62 4.81
CA ILE A 137 -1.74 3.83 3.59
C ILE A 137 -2.57 4.64 2.58
N SER A 138 -3.50 5.47 3.00
CA SER A 138 -4.22 6.37 2.10
C SER A 138 -3.30 7.40 1.41
N ARG A 139 -2.12 7.62 1.98
CA ARG A 139 -1.06 8.42 1.37
C ARG A 139 -0.30 7.69 0.24
N LEU A 140 -0.51 6.39 0.07
CA LEU A 140 0.32 5.55 -0.81
C LEU A 140 -0.35 5.15 -2.13
N MET A 141 -1.61 5.49 -2.34
CA MET A 141 -2.29 5.14 -3.58
C MET A 141 -2.36 6.33 -4.54
N PRO A 142 -2.01 6.12 -5.83
CA PRO A 142 -2.12 7.16 -6.86
C PRO A 142 -3.57 7.43 -7.22
#